data_785ec7993a7bc00b81c991e2b8d43d65
#
_entry.id   785ec7993a7bc00b81c991e2b8d43d65
#
_cell.length_a   1.000
_cell.length_b   1.000
_cell.length_c   1.000
_cell.angle_alpha   90.00
_cell.angle_beta   90.00
_cell.angle_gamma   90.00
#
_symmetry.space_group_name_H-M   'P 1'
#
loop_
_entity.id
_entity.type
_entity.pdbx_description
1 polymer ?
#
loop_
_entity_poly.entity_id
_entity_poly.type
_entity_poly.pdbx_seq_one_letter_code
_entity_poly.pdbx_strand_id
1 'polypeptide(L)'
;MGYPLRATLLYMAVANPEKVPLTLPDTAASYLQLMREHLLHERTEENSEGVYQLIRVLDRLDTALKQYPDIHFSVADMQQLLNMLTQEATIPYVGEPLDGLQIMGVLETRALDFDNVIITGFNDDQYPGRSLGNSFIPYVLRCGFGMPTPDRQNAVFAYNFYRMISYAKRVWFISNSMADENHSGEVSRYYYQLKWQYGLHIAHEQVQYNLTAPDSSGPNTIAKDERLDEIPSLSATALNTYLRCPKLFHYRYVEMLRDPEPDESICVSDMTIGKVLHQIMENLYKPFLGKIILATDIDSMLQKVDDDTSWSALDGLEKLQGDMLAQYAVRSYVKNVLNKDRASAPFQYRLSEKRLSCRYKGTLLHGYIDRMDVKGAECRVVDYKTGSTDTQYKKMSEVFGVQEPSTELAEGDASTYPLRGVGKSQILQTLLYCWLVGEKCPDVAQANIVPHLYPVRRLMPDTDTAVVQPDTAPLVFTEEIKQEFLTELEALLQEIYDKNIPFCPTQDRRTCENCSFLELCKA
;
A
#
# COMPACT_ATOMS: atom_id res chain seq x y z
N MET A 1 7.55 14.78 21.54
CA MET A 1 6.96 14.67 20.19
C MET A 1 7.96 15.27 19.22
N GLY A 2 8.76 14.42 18.54
CA GLY A 2 9.69 14.88 17.52
C GLY A 2 8.94 15.07 16.21
N TYR A 3 8.83 16.29 15.74
CA TYR A 3 8.41 16.52 14.35
C TYR A 3 9.48 15.90 13.45
N PRO A 4 9.10 15.07 12.46
CA PRO A 4 10.08 14.54 11.54
C PRO A 4 10.74 15.70 10.79
N LEU A 5 12.06 15.71 10.76
CA LEU A 5 12.91 16.67 10.04
C LEU A 5 12.45 16.92 8.59
N ARG A 6 11.85 15.92 7.98
CA ARG A 6 11.24 15.94 6.65
C ARG A 6 10.09 16.95 6.51
N ALA A 7 9.23 17.07 7.54
CA ALA A 7 8.13 18.04 7.52
C ALA A 7 8.65 19.47 7.55
N THR A 8 9.78 19.72 8.21
CA THR A 8 10.41 21.03 8.28
C THR A 8 11.01 21.44 6.94
N LEU A 9 11.65 20.52 6.21
CA LEU A 9 12.22 20.78 4.87
C LEU A 9 11.14 21.03 3.81
N LEU A 10 10.07 20.22 3.82
CA LEU A 10 8.93 20.43 2.93
C LEU A 10 8.16 21.72 3.26
N TYR A 11 7.95 22.00 4.54
CA TYR A 11 7.30 23.23 4.98
C TYR A 11 8.10 24.48 4.60
N MET A 12 9.42 24.43 4.72
CA MET A 12 10.31 25.53 4.30
C MET A 12 10.26 25.76 2.79
N ALA A 13 10.21 24.70 1.99
CA ALA A 13 10.11 24.81 0.53
C ALA A 13 8.73 25.31 0.05
N VAL A 14 7.66 24.95 0.75
CA VAL A 14 6.28 25.31 0.39
C VAL A 14 5.86 26.67 0.98
N ALA A 15 6.34 27.02 2.20
CA ALA A 15 5.91 28.23 2.90
C ALA A 15 6.53 29.54 2.37
N ASN A 16 7.61 29.49 1.59
CA ASN A 16 8.27 30.67 1.04
C ASN A 16 8.69 30.50 -0.44
N PRO A 17 7.73 30.33 -1.36
CA PRO A 17 8.05 30.17 -2.78
C PRO A 17 8.76 31.38 -3.40
N GLU A 18 8.62 32.58 -2.81
CA GLU A 18 9.27 33.80 -3.30
C GLU A 18 10.79 33.88 -3.00
N LYS A 19 11.28 33.05 -2.07
CA LYS A 19 12.69 33.03 -1.68
C LYS A 19 13.49 31.90 -2.32
N VAL A 20 12.83 30.99 -3.02
CA VAL A 20 13.51 29.90 -3.75
C VAL A 20 13.91 30.46 -5.13
N PRO A 21 15.19 30.44 -5.51
CA PRO A 21 15.58 30.89 -6.84
C PRO A 21 14.88 30.07 -7.92
N LEU A 22 14.34 30.75 -8.93
CA LEU A 22 13.59 30.18 -10.06
C LEU A 22 14.39 29.21 -10.94
N THR A 23 15.69 29.10 -10.72
CA THR A 23 16.57 28.18 -11.43
C THR A 23 17.07 27.11 -10.47
N LEU A 24 16.69 25.84 -10.75
CA LEU A 24 17.26 24.70 -10.06
C LEU A 24 18.78 24.66 -10.31
N PRO A 25 19.58 24.37 -9.29
CA PRO A 25 21.04 24.27 -9.44
C PRO A 25 21.39 23.12 -10.38
N ASP A 26 22.31 23.40 -11.32
CA ASP A 26 22.71 22.44 -12.37
C ASP A 26 23.60 21.31 -11.84
N THR A 27 24.12 21.44 -10.63
CA THR A 27 25.02 20.44 -10.03
C THR A 27 24.62 20.08 -8.59
N ALA A 28 25.00 18.87 -8.19
CA ALA A 28 24.78 18.37 -6.81
C ALA A 28 25.43 19.30 -5.77
N ALA A 29 26.62 19.83 -6.04
CA ALA A 29 27.34 20.72 -5.13
C ALA A 29 26.60 22.05 -4.94
N SER A 30 26.08 22.65 -6.02
CA SER A 30 25.31 23.90 -5.94
C SER A 30 23.96 23.69 -5.22
N TYR A 31 23.37 22.52 -5.36
CA TYR A 31 22.16 22.13 -4.62
C TYR A 31 22.42 22.06 -3.10
N LEU A 32 23.50 21.40 -2.68
CA LEU A 32 23.88 21.30 -1.28
C LEU A 32 24.21 22.67 -0.68
N GLN A 33 24.87 23.53 -1.42
CA GLN A 33 25.19 24.89 -0.99
C GLN A 33 23.91 25.72 -0.81
N LEU A 34 22.97 25.65 -1.74
CA LEU A 34 21.69 26.34 -1.67
C LEU A 34 20.90 25.88 -0.43
N MET A 35 20.82 24.58 -0.19
CA MET A 35 20.15 24.02 0.99
C MET A 35 20.80 24.51 2.28
N ARG A 36 22.12 24.56 2.35
CA ARG A 36 22.86 25.05 3.53
C ARG A 36 22.59 26.53 3.81
N GLU A 37 22.64 27.37 2.77
CA GLU A 37 22.34 28.81 2.92
C GLU A 37 20.92 29.05 3.40
N HIS A 38 19.97 28.30 2.85
CA HIS A 38 18.57 28.39 3.27
C HIS A 38 18.36 27.95 4.73
N LEU A 39 18.95 26.83 5.14
CA LEU A 39 18.88 26.35 6.53
C LEU A 39 19.50 27.33 7.53
N LEU A 40 20.59 27.98 7.18
CA LEU A 40 21.23 28.99 8.04
C LEU A 40 20.35 30.25 8.17
N HIS A 41 19.60 30.58 7.11
CA HIS A 41 18.73 31.78 7.15
C HIS A 41 17.46 31.52 7.97
N GLU A 42 16.92 30.30 7.96
CA GLU A 42 15.69 29.94 8.68
C GLU A 42 15.95 29.47 10.13
N ARG A 43 17.18 29.60 10.62
CA ARG A 43 17.55 29.19 11.98
C ARG A 43 16.88 30.07 13.03
N THR A 44 16.14 29.42 13.94
CA THR A 44 15.54 30.03 15.14
C THR A 44 16.14 29.39 16.41
N GLU A 45 15.89 29.94 17.58
CA GLU A 45 16.33 29.31 18.83
C GLU A 45 15.68 27.95 19.05
N GLU A 46 14.42 27.81 18.67
CA GLU A 46 13.63 26.56 18.83
C GLU A 46 14.09 25.42 17.89
N ASN A 47 14.55 25.74 16.67
CA ASN A 47 14.96 24.75 15.68
C ASN A 47 16.47 24.62 15.53
N SER A 48 17.26 25.32 16.36
CA SER A 48 18.71 25.46 16.17
C SER A 48 19.45 24.13 16.15
N GLU A 49 19.06 23.16 16.99
CA GLU A 49 19.70 21.84 17.04
C GLU A 49 19.34 21.01 15.81
N GLY A 50 18.08 21.02 15.37
CA GLY A 50 17.65 20.35 14.14
C GLY A 50 18.37 20.86 12.91
N VAL A 51 18.49 22.19 12.79
CA VAL A 51 19.24 22.83 11.71
C VAL A 51 20.72 22.45 11.75
N TYR A 52 21.33 22.39 12.95
CA TYR A 52 22.71 21.98 13.13
C TYR A 52 22.95 20.53 12.65
N GLN A 53 22.06 19.60 13.03
CA GLN A 53 22.18 18.20 12.60
C GLN A 53 22.00 18.05 11.08
N LEU A 54 21.09 18.81 10.46
CA LEU A 54 20.93 18.84 9.01
C LEU A 54 22.19 19.37 8.30
N ILE A 55 22.79 20.45 8.79
CA ILE A 55 24.03 20.99 8.25
C ILE A 55 25.15 19.94 8.33
N ARG A 56 25.25 19.19 9.43
CA ARG A 56 26.21 18.09 9.54
C ARG A 56 25.98 16.99 8.48
N VAL A 57 24.73 16.66 8.19
CA VAL A 57 24.41 15.71 7.12
C VAL A 57 24.85 16.24 5.76
N LEU A 58 24.56 17.52 5.47
CA LEU A 58 25.00 18.18 4.22
C LEU A 58 26.53 18.21 4.09
N ASP A 59 27.26 18.55 5.16
CA ASP A 59 28.72 18.61 5.16
C ASP A 59 29.34 17.20 4.97
N ARG A 60 28.75 16.15 5.54
CA ARG A 60 29.17 14.77 5.32
C ARG A 60 28.98 14.36 3.85
N LEU A 61 27.84 14.72 3.27
CA LEU A 61 27.52 14.39 1.88
C LEU A 61 28.43 15.17 0.91
N ASP A 62 28.65 16.46 1.15
CA ASP A 62 29.59 17.29 0.36
C ASP A 62 31.02 16.73 0.40
N THR A 63 31.45 16.31 1.60
CA THR A 63 32.77 15.69 1.78
C THR A 63 32.89 14.37 1.00
N ALA A 64 31.86 13.53 1.04
CA ALA A 64 31.82 12.27 0.31
C ALA A 64 31.84 12.50 -1.21
N LEU A 65 31.07 13.44 -1.72
CA LEU A 65 31.04 13.79 -3.15
C LEU A 65 32.42 14.29 -3.65
N LYS A 66 33.12 15.08 -2.86
CA LYS A 66 34.47 15.55 -3.21
C LYS A 66 35.52 14.44 -3.30
N GLN A 67 35.29 13.30 -2.60
CA GLN A 67 36.18 12.13 -2.70
C GLN A 67 35.98 11.33 -4.00
N TYR A 68 34.81 11.47 -4.64
CA TYR A 68 34.46 10.72 -5.86
C TYR A 68 34.00 11.67 -6.98
N PRO A 69 34.89 12.50 -7.52
CA PRO A 69 34.56 13.54 -8.49
C PRO A 69 34.05 13.01 -9.84
N ASP A 70 34.32 11.73 -10.13
CA ASP A 70 33.92 11.08 -11.38
C ASP A 70 32.47 10.59 -11.35
N ILE A 71 31.81 10.62 -10.19
CA ILE A 71 30.41 10.22 -10.03
C ILE A 71 29.52 11.45 -10.16
N HIS A 72 28.66 11.46 -11.17
CA HIS A 72 27.70 12.53 -11.39
C HIS A 72 26.32 12.12 -10.82
N PHE A 73 25.84 12.90 -9.87
CA PHE A 73 24.52 12.75 -9.30
C PHE A 73 23.58 13.81 -9.88
N SER A 74 22.36 13.38 -10.25
CA SER A 74 21.28 14.32 -10.55
C SER A 74 20.74 14.96 -9.26
N VAL A 75 19.96 16.04 -9.39
CA VAL A 75 19.30 16.68 -8.24
C VAL A 75 18.34 15.68 -7.54
N ALA A 76 17.69 14.81 -8.30
CA ALA A 76 16.81 13.77 -7.77
C ALA A 76 17.58 12.74 -6.93
N ASP A 77 18.76 12.29 -7.39
CA ASP A 77 19.62 11.37 -6.64
C ASP A 77 20.09 12.01 -5.33
N MET A 78 20.43 13.30 -5.39
CA MET A 78 20.83 14.06 -4.18
C MET A 78 19.72 14.18 -3.18
N GLN A 79 18.50 14.44 -3.64
CA GLN A 79 17.33 14.50 -2.78
C GLN A 79 17.06 13.15 -2.10
N GLN A 80 17.20 12.05 -2.84
CA GLN A 80 17.04 10.70 -2.30
C GLN A 80 18.10 10.37 -1.25
N LEU A 81 19.38 10.69 -1.51
CA LEU A 81 20.47 10.51 -0.56
C LEU A 81 20.28 11.35 0.70
N LEU A 82 19.85 12.61 0.56
CA LEU A 82 19.53 13.47 1.70
C LEU A 82 18.38 12.90 2.53
N ASN A 83 17.31 12.43 1.90
CA ASN A 83 16.19 11.81 2.60
C ASN A 83 16.65 10.57 3.39
N MET A 84 17.49 9.72 2.80
CA MET A 84 18.02 8.53 3.46
C MET A 84 18.91 8.90 4.68
N LEU A 85 19.82 9.86 4.52
CA LEU A 85 20.73 10.28 5.60
C LEU A 85 20.01 11.05 6.71
N THR A 86 18.96 11.79 6.38
CA THR A 86 18.16 12.52 7.38
C THR A 86 17.27 11.60 8.20
N GLN A 87 16.85 10.45 7.67
CA GLN A 87 16.11 9.44 8.45
C GLN A 87 16.96 8.82 9.57
N GLU A 88 18.28 8.73 9.38
CA GLU A 88 19.21 8.23 10.38
C GLU A 88 19.66 9.33 11.38
N ALA A 89 19.44 10.60 11.06
CA ALA A 89 19.85 11.70 11.90
C ALA A 89 18.96 11.84 13.13
N THR A 90 19.54 11.80 14.30
CA THR A 90 18.85 11.97 15.58
C THR A 90 19.22 13.28 16.24
N ILE A 91 18.24 13.94 16.84
CA ILE A 91 18.48 15.12 17.69
C ILE A 91 18.65 14.59 19.11
N PRO A 92 19.83 14.77 19.74
CA PRO A 92 20.03 14.34 21.11
C PRO A 92 19.12 15.14 22.05
N TYR A 93 18.38 14.43 22.87
CA TYR A 93 17.58 15.06 23.90
C TYR A 93 18.52 15.45 25.08
N VAL A 94 18.56 16.71 25.45
CA VAL A 94 19.27 17.13 26.63
C VAL A 94 18.37 16.92 27.84
N GLY A 95 18.61 15.83 28.58
CA GLY A 95 17.94 15.52 29.84
C GLY A 95 18.99 15.35 30.95
N GLU A 96 18.57 15.50 32.19
CA GLU A 96 19.45 15.15 33.33
C GLU A 96 19.48 13.63 33.46
N PRO A 97 20.62 12.96 33.18
CA PRO A 97 20.72 11.54 33.34
C PRO A 97 20.68 11.15 34.82
N LEU A 98 19.93 10.07 35.13
CA LEU A 98 19.89 9.43 36.45
C LEU A 98 19.09 10.18 37.55
N ASP A 99 18.30 11.15 37.22
CA ASP A 99 17.35 11.75 38.17
C ASP A 99 15.89 11.37 37.80
N GLY A 100 15.10 10.98 38.80
CA GLY A 100 13.69 10.63 38.65
C GLY A 100 13.44 9.35 37.86
N LEU A 101 12.32 9.32 37.12
CA LEU A 101 11.91 8.19 36.29
C LEU A 101 12.71 8.16 34.99
N GLN A 102 13.40 7.04 34.77
CA GLN A 102 14.19 6.82 33.56
C GLN A 102 13.43 5.89 32.59
N ILE A 103 13.26 6.30 31.35
CA ILE A 103 12.71 5.47 30.26
C ILE A 103 13.85 5.15 29.30
N MET A 104 14.23 3.88 29.23
CA MET A 104 15.40 3.43 28.51
C MET A 104 15.14 2.18 27.68
N GLY A 105 15.85 2.01 26.58
CA GLY A 105 15.93 0.73 25.88
C GLY A 105 16.76 -0.29 26.66
N VAL A 106 16.57 -1.58 26.39
CA VAL A 106 17.27 -2.68 27.09
C VAL A 106 18.79 -2.58 26.99
N LEU A 107 19.30 -2.08 25.87
CA LEU A 107 20.74 -1.93 25.65
C LEU A 107 21.35 -0.74 26.39
N GLU A 108 20.53 0.25 26.72
CA GLU A 108 20.95 1.46 27.42
C GLU A 108 21.05 1.24 28.93
N THR A 109 20.38 0.20 29.46
CA THR A 109 20.43 -0.16 30.88
C THR A 109 21.72 -0.88 31.29
N ARG A 110 22.66 -1.07 30.38
CA ARG A 110 23.92 -1.79 30.66
C ARG A 110 24.72 -1.11 31.76
N ALA A 111 25.17 -1.93 32.69
CA ALA A 111 25.97 -1.52 33.85
C ALA A 111 25.28 -0.52 34.80
N LEU A 112 23.97 -0.32 34.66
CA LEU A 112 23.18 0.48 35.59
C LEU A 112 22.40 -0.43 36.55
N ASP A 113 22.27 0.00 37.78
CA ASP A 113 21.52 -0.69 38.82
C ASP A 113 20.31 0.18 39.23
N PHE A 114 19.15 -0.44 39.35
CA PHE A 114 17.91 0.23 39.68
C PHE A 114 17.23 -0.50 40.85
N ASP A 115 16.70 0.24 41.80
CA ASP A 115 15.90 -0.31 42.89
C ASP A 115 14.53 -0.86 42.41
N ASN A 116 13.93 -0.18 41.46
CA ASN A 116 12.64 -0.53 40.87
C ASN A 116 12.76 -0.61 39.36
N VAL A 117 12.28 -1.69 38.77
CA VAL A 117 12.34 -1.92 37.31
C VAL A 117 10.94 -2.26 36.80
N ILE A 118 10.48 -1.54 35.80
CA ILE A 118 9.25 -1.82 35.08
C ILE A 118 9.62 -2.17 33.64
N ILE A 119 9.31 -3.38 33.20
CA ILE A 119 9.56 -3.84 31.83
C ILE A 119 8.23 -3.89 31.09
N THR A 120 8.06 -3.02 30.12
CA THR A 120 6.88 -2.98 29.25
C THR A 120 7.12 -3.81 27.98
N GLY A 121 6.03 -4.28 27.33
CA GLY A 121 6.14 -5.12 26.14
C GLY A 121 6.81 -6.47 26.43
N PHE A 122 6.54 -7.04 27.61
CA PHE A 122 7.17 -8.30 28.06
C PHE A 122 6.52 -9.52 27.42
N ASN A 123 6.41 -9.48 26.08
CA ASN A 123 5.92 -10.54 25.23
C ASN A 123 7.07 -11.19 24.46
N ASP A 124 6.99 -12.48 24.13
CA ASP A 124 8.11 -13.24 23.54
C ASP A 124 8.53 -12.75 22.15
N ASP A 125 7.63 -12.13 21.41
CA ASP A 125 7.86 -11.51 20.13
C ASP A 125 8.54 -10.12 20.21
N GLN A 126 8.46 -9.44 21.37
CA GLN A 126 9.07 -8.13 21.62
C GLN A 126 10.27 -8.20 22.54
N TYR A 127 10.24 -9.07 23.55
CA TYR A 127 11.28 -9.18 24.56
C TYR A 127 11.59 -10.67 24.87
N PRO A 128 12.68 -11.23 24.38
CA PRO A 128 13.84 -10.64 23.69
C PRO A 128 13.60 -10.27 22.21
N GLY A 129 12.42 -10.53 21.67
CA GLY A 129 12.11 -10.35 20.28
C GLY A 129 12.55 -11.54 19.41
N ARG A 130 12.11 -11.54 18.17
CA ARG A 130 12.55 -12.53 17.19
C ARG A 130 13.92 -12.12 16.65
N SER A 131 14.89 -12.99 16.76
CA SER A 131 16.15 -12.83 16.02
C SER A 131 15.82 -12.75 14.53
N LEU A 132 16.22 -11.68 13.86
CA LEU A 132 16.09 -11.53 12.40
C LEU A 132 16.96 -12.58 11.71
N GLY A 133 16.43 -13.80 11.61
CA GLY A 133 17.13 -14.99 11.11
C GLY A 133 17.27 -15.08 9.59
N ASN A 134 16.80 -14.10 8.83
CA ASN A 134 16.85 -14.11 7.36
C ASN A 134 18.20 -13.62 6.84
N SER A 135 19.23 -14.44 7.02
CA SER A 135 20.54 -14.22 6.40
C SER A 135 20.72 -15.19 5.24
N PHE A 136 21.25 -14.70 4.11
CA PHE A 136 21.68 -15.55 3.00
C PHE A 136 22.83 -16.50 3.39
N ILE A 137 23.52 -16.22 4.52
CA ILE A 137 24.62 -17.06 5.02
C ILE A 137 24.04 -18.12 5.95
N PRO A 138 24.12 -19.41 5.60
CA PRO A 138 23.64 -20.51 6.43
C PRO A 138 24.29 -20.53 7.83
N TYR A 139 23.54 -20.98 8.83
CA TYR A 139 23.97 -21.03 10.23
C TYR A 139 25.34 -21.74 10.42
N VAL A 140 25.55 -22.88 9.74
CA VAL A 140 26.80 -23.66 9.82
C VAL A 140 28.01 -22.84 9.37
N LEU A 141 27.87 -22.07 8.29
CA LEU A 141 28.96 -21.20 7.81
C LEU A 141 29.21 -20.05 8.79
N ARG A 142 28.16 -19.47 9.37
CA ARG A 142 28.32 -18.44 10.40
C ARG A 142 29.11 -18.95 11.60
N CYS A 143 28.80 -20.15 12.10
CA CYS A 143 29.55 -20.77 13.17
C CYS A 143 31.02 -21.04 12.77
N GLY A 144 31.25 -21.57 11.57
CA GLY A 144 32.60 -21.91 11.07
C GLY A 144 33.50 -20.68 10.90
N PHE A 145 32.95 -19.55 10.53
CA PHE A 145 33.68 -18.28 10.34
C PHE A 145 33.61 -17.32 11.54
N GLY A 146 33.07 -17.76 12.69
CA GLY A 146 32.97 -16.93 13.89
C GLY A 146 32.04 -15.72 13.77
N MET A 147 31.12 -15.75 12.82
CA MET A 147 30.14 -14.68 12.60
C MET A 147 29.06 -14.66 13.70
N PRO A 148 28.37 -13.53 13.94
CA PRO A 148 27.27 -13.47 14.88
C PRO A 148 26.17 -14.48 14.54
N THR A 149 25.79 -15.28 15.53
CA THR A 149 24.69 -16.25 15.42
C THR A 149 23.49 -15.81 16.25
N PRO A 150 22.26 -16.27 15.94
CA PRO A 150 21.08 -15.99 16.75
C PRO A 150 21.27 -16.40 18.23
N ASP A 151 21.92 -17.53 18.48
CA ASP A 151 22.17 -18.01 19.86
C ASP A 151 23.02 -17.02 20.64
N ARG A 152 24.05 -16.46 20.01
CA ARG A 152 24.93 -15.48 20.65
C ARG A 152 24.19 -14.19 20.95
N GLN A 153 23.31 -13.76 20.05
CA GLN A 153 22.45 -12.60 20.28
C GLN A 153 21.48 -12.85 21.45
N ASN A 154 20.82 -14.00 21.46
CA ASN A 154 19.92 -14.39 22.55
C ASN A 154 20.67 -14.46 23.89
N ALA A 155 21.90 -14.94 23.92
CA ALA A 155 22.73 -14.96 25.13
C ALA A 155 23.05 -13.54 25.64
N VAL A 156 23.31 -12.59 24.74
CA VAL A 156 23.53 -11.17 25.11
C VAL A 156 22.25 -10.54 25.68
N PHE A 157 21.09 -10.81 25.07
CA PHE A 157 19.81 -10.33 25.60
C PHE A 157 19.51 -10.94 26.98
N ALA A 158 19.71 -12.24 27.14
CA ALA A 158 19.55 -12.92 28.42
C ALA A 158 20.48 -12.32 29.49
N TYR A 159 21.75 -12.10 29.16
CA TYR A 159 22.70 -11.48 30.08
C TYR A 159 22.21 -10.09 30.54
N ASN A 160 21.81 -9.24 29.61
CA ASN A 160 21.33 -7.90 29.95
C ASN A 160 20.07 -7.93 30.82
N PHE A 161 19.13 -8.83 30.50
CA PHE A 161 17.93 -9.03 31.29
C PHE A 161 18.25 -9.45 32.72
N TYR A 162 19.01 -10.54 32.91
CA TYR A 162 19.33 -11.05 34.24
C TYR A 162 20.19 -10.07 35.02
N ARG A 163 21.11 -9.38 34.36
CA ARG A 163 21.94 -8.33 35.01
C ARG A 163 21.10 -7.18 35.52
N MET A 164 20.14 -6.70 34.73
CA MET A 164 19.25 -5.59 35.10
C MET A 164 18.39 -5.93 36.32
N ILE A 165 17.83 -7.13 36.39
CA ILE A 165 16.93 -7.53 37.49
C ILE A 165 17.69 -8.01 38.74
N SER A 166 18.99 -8.37 38.64
CA SER A 166 19.76 -8.95 39.75
C SER A 166 19.87 -8.07 40.96
N TYR A 167 19.90 -6.76 40.79
CA TYR A 167 20.04 -5.77 41.86
C TYR A 167 18.73 -5.06 42.19
N ALA A 168 17.67 -5.33 41.44
CA ALA A 168 16.38 -4.69 41.65
C ALA A 168 15.68 -5.24 42.91
N LYS A 169 15.16 -4.34 43.73
CA LYS A 169 14.32 -4.71 44.88
C LYS A 169 12.90 -5.12 44.46
N ARG A 170 12.39 -4.50 43.39
CA ARG A 170 11.05 -4.77 42.85
C ARG A 170 11.12 -4.75 41.33
N VAL A 171 10.48 -5.74 40.70
CA VAL A 171 10.40 -5.86 39.25
C VAL A 171 8.95 -6.07 38.85
N TRP A 172 8.47 -5.31 37.87
CA TRP A 172 7.15 -5.48 37.26
C TRP A 172 7.32 -5.82 35.78
N PHE A 173 6.59 -6.82 35.34
CA PHE A 173 6.51 -7.24 33.95
C PHE A 173 5.12 -6.88 33.42
N ILE A 174 5.05 -6.11 32.34
CA ILE A 174 3.80 -5.73 31.69
C ILE A 174 3.77 -6.38 30.31
N SER A 175 2.84 -7.32 30.13
CA SER A 175 2.62 -8.03 28.88
C SER A 175 1.20 -7.85 28.37
N ASN A 176 1.01 -7.89 27.07
CA ASN A 176 -0.31 -7.94 26.44
C ASN A 176 -0.70 -9.39 26.20
N SER A 177 -1.88 -9.81 26.71
CA SER A 177 -2.39 -11.16 26.50
C SER A 177 -3.27 -11.30 25.25
N MET A 178 -3.55 -10.20 24.55
CA MET A 178 -4.33 -10.25 23.32
C MET A 178 -3.41 -10.61 22.13
N ALA A 179 -3.82 -11.64 21.39
CA ALA A 179 -3.20 -11.99 20.13
C ALA A 179 -3.79 -11.15 19.00
N ASP A 180 -2.95 -10.69 18.10
CA ASP A 180 -3.35 -10.04 16.84
C ASP A 180 -2.53 -10.62 15.66
N GLU A 181 -2.67 -10.06 14.45
CA GLU A 181 -1.96 -10.57 13.26
C GLU A 181 -0.42 -10.51 13.39
N ASN A 182 0.11 -9.62 14.21
CA ASN A 182 1.54 -9.38 14.39
C ASN A 182 2.07 -9.91 15.73
N HIS A 183 1.21 -10.12 16.72
CA HIS A 183 1.58 -10.45 18.09
C HIS A 183 0.88 -11.73 18.56
N SER A 184 1.66 -12.65 19.11
CA SER A 184 1.13 -13.94 19.61
C SER A 184 0.38 -13.82 20.92
N GLY A 185 0.50 -12.70 21.66
CA GLY A 185 -0.03 -12.55 23.02
C GLY A 185 0.71 -13.41 24.06
N GLU A 186 1.79 -14.11 23.70
CA GLU A 186 2.56 -14.95 24.61
C GLU A 186 3.49 -14.11 25.47
N VAL A 187 3.51 -14.43 26.78
CA VAL A 187 4.44 -13.80 27.71
C VAL A 187 5.87 -14.25 27.41
N SER A 188 6.83 -13.37 27.60
CA SER A 188 8.25 -13.63 27.37
C SER A 188 8.72 -14.94 28.01
N ARG A 189 9.57 -15.69 27.28
CA ARG A 189 10.22 -16.92 27.77
C ARG A 189 10.96 -16.72 29.09
N TYR A 190 11.44 -15.53 29.38
CA TYR A 190 12.11 -15.21 30.65
C TYR A 190 11.19 -15.31 31.85
N TYR A 191 9.87 -15.04 31.71
CA TYR A 191 8.89 -15.29 32.75
C TYR A 191 8.90 -16.77 33.18
N TYR A 192 8.86 -17.67 32.21
CA TYR A 192 8.85 -19.09 32.46
C TYR A 192 10.17 -19.58 33.05
N GLN A 193 11.31 -19.02 32.62
CA GLN A 193 12.62 -19.34 33.21
C GLN A 193 12.68 -18.90 34.69
N LEU A 194 12.24 -17.68 35.00
CA LEU A 194 12.18 -17.19 36.38
C LEU A 194 11.29 -18.07 37.25
N LYS A 195 10.11 -18.43 36.76
CA LYS A 195 9.12 -19.20 37.50
C LYS A 195 9.54 -20.66 37.72
N TRP A 196 9.99 -21.35 36.69
CA TRP A 196 10.23 -22.80 36.75
C TRP A 196 11.68 -23.18 36.92
N GLN A 197 12.62 -22.46 36.37
CA GLN A 197 14.02 -22.76 36.48
C GLN A 197 14.62 -22.19 37.77
N TYR A 198 14.23 -20.96 38.12
CA TYR A 198 14.71 -20.31 39.34
C TYR A 198 13.74 -20.43 40.52
N GLY A 199 12.56 -20.96 40.33
CA GLY A 199 11.56 -21.19 41.38
C GLY A 199 11.01 -19.92 42.02
N LEU A 200 11.06 -18.79 41.32
CA LEU A 200 10.58 -17.51 41.85
C LEU A 200 9.05 -17.46 41.88
N HIS A 201 8.50 -16.99 42.99
CA HIS A 201 7.08 -16.69 43.08
C HIS A 201 6.80 -15.33 42.44
N ILE A 202 6.08 -15.33 41.33
CA ILE A 202 5.68 -14.12 40.60
C ILE A 202 4.19 -13.95 40.76
N ALA A 203 3.75 -12.86 41.43
CA ALA A 203 2.35 -12.50 41.51
C ALA A 203 1.84 -12.13 40.10
N HIS A 204 0.65 -12.58 39.78
CA HIS A 204 0.04 -12.31 38.48
C HIS A 204 -1.28 -11.55 38.69
N GLU A 205 -1.36 -10.38 38.08
CA GLU A 205 -2.59 -9.57 38.05
C GLU A 205 -3.01 -9.34 36.60
N GLN A 206 -4.27 -9.56 36.31
CA GLN A 206 -4.83 -9.26 34.99
C GLN A 206 -5.62 -7.97 35.08
N VAL A 207 -5.13 -6.95 34.38
CA VAL A 207 -5.81 -5.67 34.24
C VAL A 207 -6.63 -5.69 32.97
N GLN A 208 -7.94 -5.61 33.08
CA GLN A 208 -8.83 -5.39 31.93
C GLN A 208 -9.17 -3.91 31.87
N TYR A 209 -8.78 -3.28 30.78
CA TYR A 209 -9.29 -1.97 30.45
C TYR A 209 -10.63 -2.16 29.73
N ASN A 210 -11.72 -1.83 30.39
CA ASN A 210 -12.91 -1.45 29.65
C ASN A 210 -12.59 -0.10 29.03
N LEU A 211 -12.03 -0.11 27.83
CA LEU A 211 -12.11 1.05 26.97
C LEU A 211 -13.59 1.21 26.63
N THR A 212 -14.34 1.84 27.55
CA THR A 212 -15.47 2.61 27.09
C THR A 212 -14.85 3.57 26.08
N ALA A 213 -15.08 3.30 24.80
CA ALA A 213 -14.81 4.30 23.77
C ALA A 213 -15.33 5.61 24.34
N PRO A 214 -14.57 6.71 24.30
CA PRO A 214 -15.11 8.01 24.68
C PRO A 214 -16.47 8.06 23.99
N ASP A 215 -17.52 8.33 24.78
CA ASP A 215 -18.85 8.55 24.24
C ASP A 215 -18.72 9.60 23.15
N SER A 216 -18.40 9.15 21.96
CA SER A 216 -18.64 9.90 20.74
C SER A 216 -20.15 9.87 20.60
N SER A 217 -20.80 10.66 21.44
CA SER A 217 -22.25 10.74 21.57
C SER A 217 -22.89 11.46 20.37
N GLY A 218 -22.29 11.31 19.21
CA GLY A 218 -22.84 11.63 17.91
C GLY A 218 -22.57 10.46 16.94
N PRO A 219 -23.49 10.18 16.04
CA PRO A 219 -23.21 9.21 14.99
C PRO A 219 -21.96 9.70 14.22
N ASN A 220 -20.92 8.85 14.17
CA ASN A 220 -19.69 9.14 13.39
C ASN A 220 -20.01 9.06 11.88
N THR A 221 -20.95 9.90 11.44
CA THR A 221 -21.50 9.93 10.10
C THR A 221 -21.40 11.35 9.55
N ILE A 222 -21.31 11.47 8.24
CA ILE A 222 -21.27 12.75 7.55
C ILE A 222 -22.53 12.85 6.68
N ALA A 223 -23.31 13.93 6.88
CA ALA A 223 -24.50 14.17 6.05
C ALA A 223 -24.10 14.42 4.60
N LYS A 224 -24.89 13.91 3.67
CA LYS A 224 -24.71 14.18 2.24
C LYS A 224 -25.28 15.55 1.89
N ASP A 225 -24.54 16.32 1.12
CA ASP A 225 -24.89 17.67 0.68
C ASP A 225 -24.90 17.81 -0.86
N GLU A 226 -25.10 19.02 -1.34
CA GLU A 226 -25.21 19.32 -2.77
C GLU A 226 -23.90 19.13 -3.55
N ARG A 227 -22.74 19.12 -2.88
CA ARG A 227 -21.43 18.88 -3.52
C ARG A 227 -21.34 17.50 -4.13
N LEU A 228 -22.12 16.54 -3.64
CA LEU A 228 -22.22 15.20 -4.22
C LEU A 228 -22.75 15.25 -5.66
N ASP A 229 -23.67 16.17 -5.95
CA ASP A 229 -24.26 16.36 -7.29
C ASP A 229 -23.26 17.00 -8.28
N GLU A 230 -22.18 17.61 -7.77
CA GLU A 230 -21.12 18.23 -8.57
C GLU A 230 -20.07 17.21 -9.07
N ILE A 231 -20.11 15.95 -8.60
CA ILE A 231 -19.18 14.92 -9.05
C ILE A 231 -19.42 14.66 -10.55
N PRO A 232 -18.43 14.95 -11.42
CA PRO A 232 -18.66 14.96 -12.87
C PRO A 232 -18.86 13.58 -13.46
N SER A 233 -18.28 12.55 -12.84
CA SER A 233 -18.39 11.16 -13.29
C SER A 233 -17.86 10.19 -12.25
N LEU A 234 -18.37 8.97 -12.23
CA LEU A 234 -17.92 7.89 -11.36
C LEU A 234 -17.17 6.82 -12.15
N SER A 235 -16.04 6.38 -11.62
CA SER A 235 -15.28 5.23 -12.14
C SER A 235 -15.58 3.97 -11.34
N ALA A 236 -15.15 2.81 -11.83
CA ALA A 236 -15.17 1.56 -11.05
C ALA A 236 -14.44 1.72 -9.70
N THR A 237 -13.32 2.46 -9.68
CA THR A 237 -12.58 2.75 -8.46
C THR A 237 -13.40 3.58 -7.47
N ALA A 238 -14.17 4.56 -7.96
CA ALA A 238 -15.04 5.37 -7.11
C ALA A 238 -16.16 4.52 -6.49
N LEU A 239 -16.82 3.68 -7.29
CA LEU A 239 -17.84 2.75 -6.82
C LEU A 239 -17.27 1.77 -5.78
N ASN A 240 -16.13 1.18 -6.05
CA ASN A 240 -15.42 0.30 -5.11
C ASN A 240 -14.99 1.01 -3.82
N THR A 241 -14.62 2.30 -3.92
CA THR A 241 -14.29 3.10 -2.73
C THR A 241 -15.51 3.31 -1.84
N TYR A 242 -16.68 3.58 -2.45
CA TYR A 242 -17.93 3.69 -1.71
C TYR A 242 -18.32 2.37 -1.02
N LEU A 243 -18.28 1.26 -1.76
CA LEU A 243 -18.55 -0.08 -1.20
C LEU A 243 -17.58 -0.45 -0.07
N ARG A 244 -16.33 -0.05 -0.19
CA ARG A 244 -15.32 -0.28 0.85
C ARG A 244 -15.58 0.56 2.09
N CYS A 245 -15.86 1.84 1.93
CA CYS A 245 -16.20 2.76 3.01
C CYS A 245 -16.83 4.05 2.46
N PRO A 246 -18.12 4.33 2.75
CA PRO A 246 -18.77 5.55 2.32
C PRO A 246 -18.08 6.84 2.80
N LYS A 247 -17.52 6.88 4.02
CA LYS A 247 -16.72 8.04 4.50
C LYS A 247 -15.44 8.25 3.70
N LEU A 248 -14.77 7.17 3.31
CA LEU A 248 -13.58 7.26 2.45
C LEU A 248 -13.94 7.83 1.07
N PHE A 249 -15.09 7.44 0.53
CA PHE A 249 -15.61 8.02 -0.71
C PHE A 249 -15.87 9.52 -0.53
N HIS A 250 -16.48 9.95 0.57
CA HIS A 250 -16.70 11.37 0.87
C HIS A 250 -15.38 12.15 0.87
N TYR A 251 -14.37 11.67 1.61
CA TYR A 251 -13.08 12.37 1.67
C TYR A 251 -12.39 12.49 0.31
N ARG A 252 -12.41 11.44 -0.50
CA ARG A 252 -11.70 11.42 -1.80
C ARG A 252 -12.44 12.11 -2.93
N TYR A 253 -13.77 11.97 -2.99
CA TYR A 253 -14.55 12.36 -4.17
C TYR A 253 -15.46 13.57 -3.92
N VAL A 254 -15.86 13.84 -2.70
CA VAL A 254 -16.65 15.04 -2.34
C VAL A 254 -15.73 16.13 -1.82
N GLU A 255 -14.88 15.84 -0.83
CA GLU A 255 -13.91 16.79 -0.28
C GLU A 255 -12.63 16.94 -1.12
N MET A 256 -12.43 16.07 -2.12
CA MET A 256 -11.26 16.07 -3.01
C MET A 256 -9.92 15.98 -2.26
N LEU A 257 -9.92 15.36 -1.08
CA LEU A 257 -8.69 15.19 -0.31
C LEU A 257 -7.78 14.17 -1.00
N ARG A 258 -6.51 14.51 -1.09
CA ARG A 258 -5.49 13.60 -1.61
C ARG A 258 -5.00 12.67 -0.51
N ASP A 259 -4.75 11.42 -0.88
CA ASP A 259 -4.02 10.53 0.02
C ASP A 259 -2.66 11.19 0.36
N PRO A 260 -2.20 11.09 1.61
CA PRO A 260 -0.84 11.50 1.93
C PRO A 260 0.11 10.74 1.00
N GLU A 261 1.08 11.46 0.45
CA GLU A 261 2.09 10.81 -0.37
C GLU A 261 2.75 9.70 0.46
N PRO A 262 2.80 8.46 -0.06
CA PRO A 262 3.50 7.41 0.65
C PRO A 262 4.93 7.89 0.91
N ASP A 263 5.44 7.63 2.10
CA ASP A 263 6.86 7.82 2.36
C ASP A 263 7.62 7.20 1.20
N GLU A 264 8.44 7.99 0.50
CA GLU A 264 9.30 7.49 -0.56
C GLU A 264 10.22 6.45 0.06
N SER A 265 9.66 5.24 0.21
CA SER A 265 10.42 4.08 0.61
C SER A 265 11.44 3.81 -0.48
N ILE A 266 12.61 3.33 -0.09
CA ILE A 266 13.69 2.90 -0.98
C ILE A 266 13.19 1.91 -2.06
N CYS A 267 12.02 1.33 -1.85
CA CYS A 267 11.38 0.35 -2.74
C CYS A 267 10.24 0.97 -3.55
N VAL A 268 10.21 0.65 -4.83
CA VAL A 268 9.13 1.04 -5.75
C VAL A 268 7.81 0.42 -5.30
N SER A 269 6.75 1.22 -5.22
CA SER A 269 5.44 0.73 -4.79
C SER A 269 4.81 -0.25 -5.79
N ASP A 270 4.01 -1.20 -5.29
CA ASP A 270 3.24 -2.13 -6.14
C ASP A 270 2.35 -1.40 -7.15
N MET A 271 1.85 -0.20 -6.80
CA MET A 271 1.07 0.65 -7.69
C MET A 271 1.92 1.18 -8.86
N THR A 272 3.16 1.57 -8.60
CA THR A 272 4.09 2.02 -9.64
C THR A 272 4.45 0.87 -10.58
N ILE A 273 4.73 -0.32 -10.03
CA ILE A 273 4.96 -1.54 -10.81
C ILE A 273 3.77 -1.82 -11.74
N GLY A 274 2.54 -1.70 -11.23
CA GLY A 274 1.33 -1.86 -12.04
C GLY A 274 1.25 -0.85 -13.20
N LYS A 275 1.45 0.43 -12.91
CA LYS A 275 1.42 1.49 -13.95
C LYS A 275 2.48 1.31 -15.04
N VAL A 276 3.68 0.88 -14.66
CA VAL A 276 4.76 0.61 -15.61
C VAL A 276 4.43 -0.60 -16.48
N LEU A 277 3.88 -1.66 -15.88
CA LEU A 277 3.41 -2.82 -16.65
C LEU A 277 2.40 -2.43 -17.73
N HIS A 278 1.35 -1.68 -17.36
CA HIS A 278 0.33 -1.22 -18.31
C HIS A 278 0.93 -0.39 -19.44
N GLN A 279 1.82 0.54 -19.12
CA GLN A 279 2.50 1.37 -20.11
C GLN A 279 3.36 0.54 -21.09
N ILE A 280 4.10 -0.43 -20.59
CA ILE A 280 4.93 -1.31 -21.44
C ILE A 280 4.03 -2.19 -22.33
N MET A 281 2.95 -2.75 -21.78
CA MET A 281 2.00 -3.54 -22.56
C MET A 281 1.36 -2.70 -23.66
N GLU A 282 0.90 -1.48 -23.35
CA GLU A 282 0.39 -0.55 -24.36
C GLU A 282 1.42 -0.32 -25.49
N ASN A 283 2.66 0.02 -25.14
CA ASN A 283 3.71 0.31 -26.10
C ASN A 283 4.03 -0.89 -27.03
N LEU A 284 4.08 -2.10 -26.48
CA LEU A 284 4.34 -3.32 -27.25
C LEU A 284 3.20 -3.64 -28.23
N TYR A 285 1.95 -3.42 -27.83
CA TYR A 285 0.79 -3.75 -28.65
C TYR A 285 0.32 -2.63 -29.57
N LYS A 286 0.67 -1.39 -29.30
CA LYS A 286 0.25 -0.20 -30.08
C LYS A 286 0.44 -0.32 -31.59
N PRO A 287 1.56 -0.90 -32.13
CA PRO A 287 1.76 -1.08 -33.58
C PRO A 287 0.76 -2.05 -34.23
N PHE A 288 0.08 -2.86 -33.43
CA PHE A 288 -0.85 -3.90 -33.85
C PHE A 288 -2.33 -3.51 -33.68
N LEU A 289 -2.60 -2.28 -33.30
CA LEU A 289 -3.98 -1.80 -33.11
C LEU A 289 -4.79 -1.97 -34.42
N GLY A 290 -5.94 -2.67 -34.33
CA GLY A 290 -6.80 -3.01 -35.44
C GLY A 290 -6.35 -4.22 -36.27
N LYS A 291 -5.16 -4.78 -36.03
CA LYS A 291 -4.59 -5.91 -36.77
C LYS A 291 -4.84 -7.24 -36.08
N ILE A 292 -4.71 -8.32 -36.84
CA ILE A 292 -4.66 -9.69 -36.31
C ILE A 292 -3.21 -9.94 -35.86
N ILE A 293 -3.07 -10.38 -34.62
CA ILE A 293 -1.79 -10.74 -34.01
C ILE A 293 -1.61 -12.25 -34.13
N LEU A 294 -0.48 -12.63 -34.69
CA LEU A 294 -0.06 -14.02 -34.84
C LEU A 294 0.95 -14.39 -33.73
N ALA A 295 1.15 -15.68 -33.51
CA ALA A 295 2.16 -16.16 -32.56
C ALA A 295 3.57 -15.65 -32.91
N THR A 296 3.89 -15.51 -34.20
CA THR A 296 5.17 -14.95 -34.69
C THR A 296 5.38 -13.48 -34.34
N ASP A 297 4.30 -12.69 -34.28
CA ASP A 297 4.37 -11.29 -33.86
C ASP A 297 4.72 -11.21 -32.38
N ILE A 298 4.12 -12.09 -31.56
CA ILE A 298 4.40 -12.18 -30.13
C ILE A 298 5.83 -12.70 -29.89
N ASP A 299 6.33 -13.64 -30.69
CA ASP A 299 7.72 -14.09 -30.63
C ASP A 299 8.69 -12.91 -30.86
N SER A 300 8.36 -12.01 -31.77
CA SER A 300 9.16 -10.79 -31.99
C SER A 300 9.10 -9.80 -30.81
N MET A 301 7.96 -9.71 -30.13
CA MET A 301 7.83 -8.93 -28.88
C MET A 301 8.65 -9.55 -27.75
N LEU A 302 8.60 -10.88 -27.59
CA LEU A 302 9.39 -11.61 -26.60
C LEU A 302 10.88 -11.40 -26.82
N GLN A 303 11.36 -11.44 -28.08
CA GLN A 303 12.75 -11.13 -28.40
C GLN A 303 13.15 -9.72 -27.96
N LYS A 304 12.30 -8.71 -28.18
CA LYS A 304 12.56 -7.34 -27.69
C LYS A 304 12.63 -7.26 -26.17
N VAL A 305 11.78 -8.02 -25.48
CA VAL A 305 11.79 -8.07 -24.02
C VAL A 305 13.01 -8.85 -23.50
N ASP A 306 13.54 -9.81 -24.26
CA ASP A 306 14.73 -10.58 -23.90
C ASP A 306 16.05 -9.82 -24.18
N ASP A 307 16.08 -8.94 -25.18
CA ASP A 307 17.24 -8.12 -25.49
C ASP A 307 17.34 -6.93 -24.51
N ASP A 308 18.43 -6.86 -23.75
CA ASP A 308 18.60 -5.85 -22.69
C ASP A 308 18.64 -4.42 -23.23
N THR A 309 19.14 -4.22 -24.45
CA THR A 309 19.19 -2.90 -25.08
C THR A 309 17.78 -2.44 -25.47
N SER A 310 17.00 -3.32 -26.08
CA SER A 310 15.62 -3.03 -26.46
C SER A 310 14.73 -2.88 -25.23
N TRP A 311 14.96 -3.68 -24.18
CA TRP A 311 14.25 -3.58 -22.91
C TRP A 311 14.48 -2.23 -22.24
N SER A 312 15.74 -1.81 -22.08
CA SER A 312 16.09 -0.53 -21.43
C SER A 312 15.61 0.71 -22.21
N ALA A 313 15.29 0.55 -23.47
CA ALA A 313 14.72 1.63 -24.31
C ALA A 313 13.19 1.74 -24.23
N LEU A 314 12.49 0.88 -23.45
CA LEU A 314 11.04 0.95 -23.28
C LEU A 314 10.65 2.10 -22.35
N ASP A 315 9.70 2.92 -22.81
CA ASP A 315 9.14 4.00 -22.01
C ASP A 315 8.46 3.47 -20.72
N GLY A 316 8.66 4.16 -19.63
CA GLY A 316 8.05 3.86 -18.34
C GLY A 316 9.00 3.21 -17.34
N LEU A 317 10.11 2.59 -17.80
CA LEU A 317 11.11 1.99 -16.91
C LEU A 317 11.82 3.02 -16.03
N GLU A 318 11.89 4.27 -16.47
CA GLU A 318 12.43 5.39 -15.68
C GLU A 318 11.69 5.59 -14.35
N LYS A 319 10.42 5.20 -14.28
CA LYS A 319 9.60 5.28 -13.05
C LYS A 319 10.01 4.25 -12.00
N LEU A 320 10.78 3.24 -12.38
CA LEU A 320 11.30 2.23 -11.45
C LEU A 320 12.61 2.67 -10.78
N GLN A 321 13.09 3.90 -11.07
CA GLN A 321 14.20 4.58 -10.38
C GLN A 321 15.45 3.71 -10.13
N GLY A 322 15.77 2.82 -11.07
CA GLY A 322 16.93 1.94 -10.93
C GLY A 322 16.74 0.73 -10.00
N ASP A 323 15.54 0.52 -9.44
CA ASP A 323 15.21 -0.69 -8.68
C ASP A 323 15.27 -1.92 -9.60
N MET A 324 16.39 -2.65 -9.53
CA MET A 324 16.64 -3.83 -10.36
C MET A 324 15.62 -4.95 -10.10
N LEU A 325 15.13 -5.09 -8.85
CA LEU A 325 14.15 -6.12 -8.52
C LEU A 325 12.79 -5.79 -9.13
N ALA A 326 12.37 -4.52 -9.04
CA ALA A 326 11.13 -4.05 -9.67
C ALA A 326 11.20 -4.19 -11.21
N GLN A 327 12.34 -3.84 -11.84
CA GLN A 327 12.55 -4.03 -13.28
C GLN A 327 12.50 -5.51 -13.67
N TYR A 328 13.14 -6.38 -12.90
CA TYR A 328 13.08 -7.82 -13.13
C TYR A 328 11.67 -8.38 -12.99
N ALA A 329 10.93 -7.94 -11.97
CA ALA A 329 9.54 -8.35 -11.75
C ALA A 329 8.65 -7.91 -12.92
N VAL A 330 8.72 -6.66 -13.36
CA VAL A 330 7.95 -6.16 -14.50
C VAL A 330 8.29 -6.93 -15.79
N ARG A 331 9.59 -7.16 -16.05
CA ARG A 331 10.04 -7.95 -17.20
C ARG A 331 9.46 -9.37 -17.19
N SER A 332 9.44 -10.00 -16.02
CA SER A 332 8.83 -11.31 -15.83
C SER A 332 7.32 -11.27 -16.09
N TYR A 333 6.61 -10.26 -15.58
CA TYR A 333 5.16 -10.12 -15.77
C TYR A 333 4.80 -9.88 -17.23
N VAL A 334 5.55 -9.04 -17.94
CA VAL A 334 5.38 -8.83 -19.38
C VAL A 334 5.55 -10.15 -20.14
N LYS A 335 6.60 -10.92 -19.82
CA LYS A 335 6.81 -12.26 -20.44
C LYS A 335 5.66 -13.22 -20.17
N ASN A 336 5.13 -13.23 -18.96
CA ASN A 336 3.98 -14.09 -18.62
C ASN A 336 2.76 -13.74 -19.48
N VAL A 337 2.45 -12.44 -19.62
CA VAL A 337 1.34 -11.99 -20.49
C VAL A 337 1.60 -12.38 -21.94
N LEU A 338 2.77 -12.11 -22.48
CA LEU A 338 3.11 -12.45 -23.86
C LEU A 338 3.04 -13.96 -24.13
N ASN A 339 3.51 -14.79 -23.19
CA ASN A 339 3.40 -16.26 -23.32
C ASN A 339 1.96 -16.75 -23.31
N LYS A 340 1.10 -16.16 -22.47
CA LYS A 340 -0.35 -16.44 -22.46
C LYS A 340 -0.99 -16.06 -23.79
N ASP A 341 -0.65 -14.89 -24.29
CA ASP A 341 -1.19 -14.37 -25.55
C ASP A 341 -0.69 -15.17 -26.76
N ARG A 342 0.57 -15.63 -26.75
CA ARG A 342 1.11 -16.55 -27.74
C ARG A 342 0.30 -17.84 -27.83
N ALA A 343 -0.06 -18.42 -26.70
CA ALA A 343 -0.90 -19.62 -26.65
C ALA A 343 -2.34 -19.34 -27.11
N SER A 344 -2.79 -18.08 -27.00
CA SER A 344 -4.13 -17.65 -27.40
C SER A 344 -4.22 -17.19 -28.86
N ALA A 345 -3.10 -16.90 -29.53
CA ALA A 345 -3.07 -16.43 -30.91
C ALA A 345 -3.68 -17.46 -31.90
N PRO A 346 -4.30 -17.03 -33.04
CA PRO A 346 -4.45 -15.64 -33.46
C PRO A 346 -5.65 -14.94 -32.81
N PHE A 347 -5.54 -13.60 -32.63
CA PHE A 347 -6.62 -12.73 -32.19
C PHE A 347 -6.47 -11.32 -32.77
N GLN A 348 -7.58 -10.57 -32.87
CA GLN A 348 -7.55 -9.21 -33.38
C GLN A 348 -7.50 -8.20 -32.22
N TYR A 349 -6.43 -7.40 -32.13
CA TYR A 349 -6.26 -6.38 -31.11
C TYR A 349 -7.05 -5.11 -31.47
N ARG A 350 -8.02 -4.72 -30.65
CA ARG A 350 -8.99 -3.68 -31.02
C ARG A 350 -8.84 -2.38 -30.23
N LEU A 351 -8.49 -2.48 -28.93
CA LEU A 351 -8.48 -1.32 -28.04
C LEU A 351 -7.43 -1.49 -26.95
N SER A 352 -6.76 -0.38 -26.60
CA SER A 352 -5.73 -0.31 -25.57
C SER A 352 -5.85 0.98 -24.78
N GLU A 353 -5.77 0.89 -23.43
CA GLU A 353 -5.70 2.02 -22.48
C GLU A 353 -6.65 3.16 -22.85
N LYS A 354 -7.86 2.82 -23.28
CA LYS A 354 -8.82 3.82 -23.78
C LYS A 354 -9.90 4.12 -22.76
N ARG A 355 -10.09 5.40 -22.50
CA ARG A 355 -11.20 5.86 -21.68
C ARG A 355 -12.51 5.72 -22.46
N LEU A 356 -13.44 4.92 -21.93
CA LEU A 356 -14.82 4.86 -22.38
C LEU A 356 -15.72 5.48 -21.32
N SER A 357 -16.82 6.10 -21.74
CA SER A 357 -17.81 6.67 -20.82
C SER A 357 -19.21 6.53 -21.37
N CYS A 358 -20.16 6.25 -20.49
CA CYS A 358 -21.57 6.16 -20.82
C CYS A 358 -22.41 6.76 -19.69
N ARG A 359 -23.53 7.38 -20.06
CA ARG A 359 -24.47 7.95 -19.08
C ARG A 359 -25.54 6.91 -18.75
N TYR A 360 -25.70 6.62 -17.46
CA TYR A 360 -26.72 5.71 -16.95
C TYR A 360 -27.53 6.40 -15.85
N LYS A 361 -28.87 6.46 -16.01
CA LYS A 361 -29.79 7.10 -15.05
C LYS A 361 -29.35 8.52 -14.59
N GLY A 362 -28.79 9.30 -15.52
CA GLY A 362 -28.30 10.66 -15.22
C GLY A 362 -26.83 10.74 -14.82
N THR A 363 -26.25 9.70 -14.25
CA THR A 363 -24.85 9.64 -13.82
C THR A 363 -23.93 9.26 -14.98
N LEU A 364 -22.82 9.98 -15.15
CA LEU A 364 -21.79 9.65 -16.11
C LEU A 364 -20.84 8.62 -15.49
N LEU A 365 -20.80 7.43 -16.06
CA LEU A 365 -19.88 6.37 -15.67
C LEU A 365 -18.73 6.28 -16.67
N HIS A 366 -17.52 6.02 -16.20
CA HIS A 366 -16.36 5.89 -17.07
C HIS A 366 -15.40 4.81 -16.58
N GLY A 367 -14.58 4.32 -17.50
CA GLY A 367 -13.50 3.38 -17.22
C GLY A 367 -12.38 3.52 -18.23
N TYR A 368 -11.17 3.16 -17.81
CA TYR A 368 -10.03 2.98 -18.69
C TYR A 368 -9.92 1.49 -18.97
N ILE A 369 -10.14 1.10 -20.24
CA ILE A 369 -10.09 -0.29 -20.66
C ILE A 369 -8.65 -0.62 -21.00
N ASP A 370 -8.01 -1.50 -20.23
CA ASP A 370 -6.62 -1.88 -20.44
C ASP A 370 -6.43 -2.48 -21.82
N ARG A 371 -7.29 -3.43 -22.18
CA ARG A 371 -7.25 -4.12 -23.45
C ARG A 371 -8.58 -4.71 -23.85
N MET A 372 -8.88 -4.66 -25.15
CA MET A 372 -9.96 -5.39 -25.80
C MET A 372 -9.45 -6.05 -27.07
N ASP A 373 -9.72 -7.34 -27.23
CA ASP A 373 -9.41 -8.09 -28.44
C ASP A 373 -10.53 -9.04 -28.83
N VAL A 374 -10.51 -9.50 -30.07
CA VAL A 374 -11.52 -10.39 -30.64
C VAL A 374 -10.84 -11.67 -31.13
N LYS A 375 -11.37 -12.82 -30.65
CA LYS A 375 -10.94 -14.15 -31.08
C LYS A 375 -12.16 -14.96 -31.51
N GLY A 376 -12.31 -15.16 -32.81
CA GLY A 376 -13.52 -15.80 -33.35
C GLY A 376 -14.77 -14.99 -33.05
N ALA A 377 -15.73 -15.60 -32.33
CA ALA A 377 -16.97 -14.93 -31.90
C ALA A 377 -16.87 -14.25 -30.52
N GLU A 378 -15.73 -14.37 -29.86
CA GLU A 378 -15.50 -13.86 -28.49
C GLU A 378 -14.80 -12.51 -28.52
N CYS A 379 -15.37 -11.53 -27.83
CA CYS A 379 -14.74 -10.25 -27.52
C CYS A 379 -14.23 -10.29 -26.07
N ARG A 380 -12.92 -10.34 -25.90
CA ARG A 380 -12.29 -10.40 -24.60
C ARG A 380 -12.01 -8.98 -24.08
N VAL A 381 -12.52 -8.67 -22.90
CA VAL A 381 -12.19 -7.46 -22.15
C VAL A 381 -11.20 -7.87 -21.06
N VAL A 382 -9.93 -7.51 -21.25
CA VAL A 382 -8.82 -7.97 -20.40
C VAL A 382 -8.38 -6.85 -19.47
N ASP A 383 -8.21 -7.18 -18.20
CA ASP A 383 -7.70 -6.29 -17.16
C ASP A 383 -6.48 -6.93 -16.49
N TYR A 384 -5.34 -6.21 -16.43
CA TYR A 384 -4.09 -6.71 -15.88
C TYR A 384 -4.00 -6.45 -14.38
N LYS A 385 -3.73 -7.49 -13.57
CA LYS A 385 -3.63 -7.37 -12.12
C LYS A 385 -2.29 -7.87 -11.60
N THR A 386 -1.57 -6.98 -10.92
CA THR A 386 -0.30 -7.31 -10.23
C THR A 386 -0.54 -7.91 -8.84
N GLY A 387 -1.70 -7.68 -8.23
CA GLY A 387 -2.10 -8.24 -6.93
C GLY A 387 -2.72 -9.63 -7.01
N SER A 388 -3.27 -10.09 -5.89
CA SER A 388 -4.11 -11.29 -5.85
C SER A 388 -5.39 -11.05 -6.65
N THR A 389 -5.83 -12.05 -7.41
CA THR A 389 -7.07 -11.98 -8.21
C THR A 389 -8.07 -13.02 -7.72
N ASP A 390 -9.33 -12.60 -7.67
CA ASP A 390 -10.46 -13.50 -7.50
C ASP A 390 -11.33 -13.40 -8.75
N THR A 391 -11.46 -14.52 -9.45
CA THR A 391 -12.20 -14.60 -10.73
C THR A 391 -13.59 -15.19 -10.55
N GLN A 392 -14.01 -15.53 -9.32
CA GLN A 392 -15.26 -16.23 -9.07
C GLN A 392 -16.25 -15.40 -8.25
N TYR A 393 -17.52 -15.50 -8.59
CA TYR A 393 -18.62 -15.00 -7.78
C TYR A 393 -19.84 -15.92 -7.87
N LYS A 394 -20.68 -15.90 -6.85
CA LYS A 394 -21.87 -16.77 -6.77
C LYS A 394 -23.15 -16.05 -7.19
N LYS A 395 -23.32 -14.81 -6.77
CA LYS A 395 -24.48 -13.97 -7.09
C LYS A 395 -24.02 -12.56 -7.44
N MET A 396 -24.74 -11.86 -8.28
CA MET A 396 -24.43 -10.48 -8.64
C MET A 396 -24.42 -9.56 -7.41
N SER A 397 -25.28 -9.80 -6.44
CA SER A 397 -25.32 -9.09 -5.16
C SER A 397 -23.99 -9.16 -4.37
N GLU A 398 -23.25 -10.29 -4.47
CA GLU A 398 -21.92 -10.42 -3.86
C GLU A 398 -20.90 -9.48 -4.50
N VAL A 399 -20.98 -9.26 -5.80
CA VAL A 399 -20.10 -8.34 -6.54
C VAL A 399 -20.27 -6.91 -6.01
N PHE A 400 -21.49 -6.54 -5.65
CA PHE A 400 -21.83 -5.24 -5.07
C PHE A 400 -21.82 -5.21 -3.54
N GLY A 401 -21.27 -6.25 -2.90
CA GLY A 401 -21.09 -6.33 -1.45
C GLY A 401 -22.38 -6.36 -0.65
N VAL A 402 -23.51 -6.73 -1.24
CA VAL A 402 -24.79 -6.85 -0.54
C VAL A 402 -24.71 -7.99 0.47
N GLN A 403 -24.97 -7.69 1.73
CA GLN A 403 -24.98 -8.67 2.82
C GLN A 403 -26.40 -9.18 3.02
N GLU A 404 -26.56 -10.50 3.15
CA GLU A 404 -27.82 -11.07 3.57
C GLU A 404 -28.09 -10.66 5.04
N PRO A 405 -29.32 -10.24 5.38
CA PRO A 405 -29.63 -9.83 6.73
C PRO A 405 -29.36 -11.00 7.69
N SER A 406 -28.41 -10.82 8.61
CA SER A 406 -28.23 -11.74 9.71
C SER A 406 -29.46 -11.71 10.62
N THR A 407 -29.97 -12.89 10.99
CA THR A 407 -31.19 -13.09 11.79
C THR A 407 -31.14 -12.47 13.20
N GLU A 408 -30.08 -11.74 13.56
CA GLU A 408 -29.86 -11.20 14.90
C GLU A 408 -29.90 -9.66 14.99
N LEU A 409 -30.20 -8.94 13.91
CA LEU A 409 -30.31 -7.48 13.99
C LEU A 409 -31.74 -7.07 14.36
N ALA A 410 -31.82 -6.42 15.52
CA ALA A 410 -33.01 -5.94 16.18
C ALA A 410 -33.96 -5.18 15.23
N GLU A 411 -35.25 -5.46 15.41
CA GLU A 411 -36.37 -4.63 14.91
C GLU A 411 -36.16 -3.16 15.34
N GLY A 412 -35.78 -2.29 14.43
CA GLY A 412 -35.71 -0.86 14.77
C GLY A 412 -35.28 0.10 13.66
N ASP A 413 -34.54 -0.30 12.67
CA ASP A 413 -34.09 0.62 11.63
C ASP A 413 -34.20 -0.05 10.23
N ALA A 414 -35.40 0.06 9.65
CA ALA A 414 -35.61 -0.34 8.27
C ALA A 414 -34.95 0.70 7.35
N SER A 415 -33.64 0.60 7.13
CA SER A 415 -33.00 1.31 6.05
C SER A 415 -33.58 0.81 4.73
N THR A 416 -33.96 1.71 3.86
CA THR A 416 -34.54 1.40 2.53
C THR A 416 -33.56 0.63 1.63
N TYR A 417 -32.27 0.56 2.03
CA TYR A 417 -31.19 -0.02 1.25
C TYR A 417 -30.52 -1.19 1.98
N PRO A 418 -30.09 -2.21 1.23
CA PRO A 418 -29.41 -3.35 1.83
C PRO A 418 -28.07 -2.92 2.47
N LEU A 419 -27.71 -3.58 3.57
CA LEU A 419 -26.37 -3.44 4.14
C LEU A 419 -25.33 -3.87 3.12
N ARG A 420 -24.32 -3.04 2.91
CA ARG A 420 -23.22 -3.34 1.98
C ARG A 420 -21.90 -3.46 2.74
N GLY A 421 -21.07 -4.36 2.24
CA GLY A 421 -19.69 -4.55 2.66
C GLY A 421 -18.75 -4.47 1.46
N VAL A 422 -17.52 -4.93 1.66
CA VAL A 422 -16.52 -5.00 0.58
C VAL A 422 -16.99 -5.99 -0.47
N GLY A 423 -17.30 -5.50 -1.67
CA GLY A 423 -17.68 -6.32 -2.82
C GLY A 423 -16.49 -6.96 -3.54
N LYS A 424 -16.76 -7.67 -4.63
CA LYS A 424 -15.75 -8.23 -5.54
C LYS A 424 -15.22 -7.14 -6.48
N SER A 425 -14.34 -6.27 -5.97
CA SER A 425 -13.91 -5.03 -6.62
C SER A 425 -13.38 -5.19 -8.04
N GLN A 426 -12.61 -6.26 -8.31
CA GLN A 426 -12.01 -6.54 -9.63
C GLN A 426 -13.09 -7.01 -10.62
N ILE A 427 -14.02 -7.85 -10.16
CA ILE A 427 -15.13 -8.34 -10.99
C ILE A 427 -16.07 -7.18 -11.32
N LEU A 428 -16.43 -6.33 -10.34
CA LEU A 428 -17.25 -5.13 -10.58
C LEU A 428 -16.61 -4.23 -11.64
N GLN A 429 -15.29 -3.99 -11.53
CA GLN A 429 -14.54 -3.20 -12.51
C GLN A 429 -14.64 -3.80 -13.91
N THR A 430 -14.41 -5.10 -14.03
CA THR A 430 -14.40 -5.79 -15.34
C THR A 430 -15.80 -5.86 -15.95
N LEU A 431 -16.85 -6.06 -15.14
CA LEU A 431 -18.24 -6.03 -15.61
C LEU A 431 -18.65 -4.63 -16.08
N LEU A 432 -18.25 -3.58 -15.36
CA LEU A 432 -18.45 -2.21 -15.80
C LEU A 432 -17.77 -1.95 -17.15
N TYR A 433 -16.56 -2.49 -17.34
CA TYR A 433 -15.85 -2.38 -18.60
C TYR A 433 -16.55 -3.14 -19.73
N CYS A 434 -17.08 -4.34 -19.48
CA CYS A 434 -17.89 -5.07 -20.45
C CYS A 434 -19.14 -4.30 -20.86
N TRP A 435 -19.84 -3.70 -19.90
CA TRP A 435 -20.98 -2.82 -20.19
C TRP A 435 -20.59 -1.61 -21.05
N LEU A 436 -19.51 -0.89 -20.69
CA LEU A 436 -19.04 0.28 -21.44
C LEU A 436 -18.64 -0.11 -22.88
N VAL A 437 -18.00 -1.26 -23.06
CA VAL A 437 -17.63 -1.80 -24.38
C VAL A 437 -18.88 -2.11 -25.20
N GLY A 438 -19.86 -2.79 -24.61
CA GLY A 438 -21.13 -3.09 -25.28
C GLY A 438 -21.88 -1.85 -25.74
N GLU A 439 -21.87 -0.77 -24.95
CA GLU A 439 -22.56 0.50 -25.28
C GLU A 439 -21.79 1.38 -26.28
N LYS A 440 -20.45 1.32 -26.30
CA LYS A 440 -19.61 2.27 -27.05
C LYS A 440 -18.89 1.68 -28.25
N CYS A 441 -18.87 0.35 -28.38
CA CYS A 441 -18.18 -0.35 -29.47
C CYS A 441 -19.18 -1.16 -30.29
N PRO A 442 -19.94 -0.54 -31.21
CA PRO A 442 -20.98 -1.24 -31.99
C PRO A 442 -20.39 -2.37 -32.85
N ASP A 443 -19.12 -2.30 -33.20
CA ASP A 443 -18.43 -3.31 -34.01
C ASP A 443 -18.36 -4.70 -33.31
N VAL A 444 -18.52 -4.72 -32.00
CA VAL A 444 -18.48 -5.95 -31.19
C VAL A 444 -19.83 -6.27 -30.54
N ALA A 445 -20.89 -5.51 -30.86
CA ALA A 445 -22.21 -5.70 -30.27
C ALA A 445 -22.84 -7.08 -30.55
N GLN A 446 -22.36 -7.78 -31.58
CA GLN A 446 -22.77 -9.16 -31.92
C GLN A 446 -21.81 -10.24 -31.40
N ALA A 447 -20.69 -9.86 -30.82
CA ALA A 447 -19.72 -10.80 -30.25
C ALA A 447 -20.10 -11.12 -28.79
N ASN A 448 -19.71 -12.31 -28.35
CA ASN A 448 -19.82 -12.70 -26.95
C ASN A 448 -18.76 -11.92 -26.14
N ILE A 449 -19.17 -10.92 -25.37
CA ILE A 449 -18.25 -10.17 -24.51
C ILE A 449 -17.92 -11.01 -23.28
N VAL A 450 -16.63 -11.29 -23.06
CA VAL A 450 -16.14 -12.12 -21.96
C VAL A 450 -15.13 -11.32 -21.14
N PRO A 451 -15.37 -11.12 -19.82
CA PRO A 451 -14.43 -10.47 -18.93
C PRO A 451 -13.28 -11.40 -18.58
N HIS A 452 -12.05 -10.90 -18.67
CA HIS A 452 -10.82 -11.60 -18.29
C HIS A 452 -10.00 -10.81 -17.28
N LEU A 453 -9.55 -11.48 -16.23
CA LEU A 453 -8.61 -10.96 -15.24
C LEU A 453 -7.27 -11.70 -15.40
N TYR A 454 -6.21 -10.97 -15.73
CA TYR A 454 -4.88 -11.54 -15.92
C TYR A 454 -4.02 -11.36 -14.65
N PRO A 455 -3.86 -12.42 -13.81
CA PRO A 455 -3.00 -12.39 -12.62
C PRO A 455 -1.52 -12.48 -13.04
N VAL A 456 -0.94 -11.38 -13.47
CA VAL A 456 0.36 -11.35 -14.17
C VAL A 456 1.52 -11.97 -13.40
N ARG A 457 1.46 -11.99 -12.05
CA ARG A 457 2.48 -12.66 -11.21
C ARG A 457 2.49 -14.18 -11.36
N ARG A 458 1.34 -14.79 -11.65
CA ARG A 458 1.13 -16.25 -11.69
C ARG A 458 0.53 -16.72 -13.01
N LEU A 459 0.54 -15.85 -14.02
CA LEU A 459 -0.07 -16.15 -15.32
C LEU A 459 0.76 -17.16 -16.08
N MET A 460 0.16 -18.29 -16.41
CA MET A 460 0.72 -19.35 -17.23
C MET A 460 -0.07 -19.46 -18.55
N PRO A 461 0.49 -20.07 -19.61
CA PRO A 461 -0.21 -20.21 -20.90
C PRO A 461 -1.56 -20.92 -20.80
N ASP A 462 -1.71 -21.87 -19.90
CA ASP A 462 -2.92 -22.67 -19.63
C ASP A 462 -3.81 -22.12 -18.50
N THR A 463 -3.41 -21.01 -17.84
CA THR A 463 -4.22 -20.39 -16.79
C THR A 463 -5.57 -19.96 -17.35
N ASP A 464 -6.67 -20.39 -16.74
CA ASP A 464 -7.98 -19.82 -17.03
C ASP A 464 -8.07 -18.43 -16.41
N THR A 465 -8.39 -17.45 -17.24
CA THR A 465 -8.43 -16.02 -16.87
C THR A 465 -9.82 -15.42 -16.99
N ALA A 466 -10.78 -16.18 -17.54
CA ALA A 466 -12.15 -15.72 -17.62
C ALA A 466 -12.76 -15.58 -16.22
N VAL A 467 -13.60 -14.58 -16.02
CA VAL A 467 -14.46 -14.51 -14.84
C VAL A 467 -15.46 -15.66 -14.92
N VAL A 468 -15.67 -16.37 -13.82
CA VAL A 468 -16.44 -17.61 -13.78
C VAL A 468 -17.66 -17.44 -12.90
N GLN A 469 -18.82 -17.90 -13.41
CA GLN A 469 -20.06 -18.06 -12.65
C GLN A 469 -20.09 -19.38 -11.86
N PRO A 470 -21.07 -19.58 -10.96
CA PRO A 470 -21.16 -20.76 -10.07
C PRO A 470 -21.06 -22.12 -10.75
N ASP A 471 -21.49 -22.23 -11.98
CA ASP A 471 -21.52 -23.49 -12.75
C ASP A 471 -20.23 -23.77 -13.54
N THR A 472 -19.12 -23.11 -13.19
CA THR A 472 -17.78 -23.31 -13.74
C THR A 472 -17.58 -22.95 -15.22
N ALA A 473 -18.57 -22.34 -15.87
CA ALA A 473 -18.41 -21.84 -17.23
C ALA A 473 -17.84 -20.42 -17.26
N PRO A 474 -17.04 -20.06 -18.27
CA PRO A 474 -16.65 -18.66 -18.49
C PRO A 474 -17.89 -17.76 -18.60
N LEU A 475 -17.86 -16.63 -17.90
CA LEU A 475 -18.95 -15.67 -17.94
C LEU A 475 -19.02 -15.01 -19.32
N VAL A 476 -20.13 -15.17 -20.00
CA VAL A 476 -20.47 -14.37 -21.18
C VAL A 476 -21.40 -13.25 -20.73
N PHE A 477 -21.04 -12.00 -21.01
CA PHE A 477 -21.81 -10.81 -20.61
C PHE A 477 -23.07 -10.69 -21.52
N THR A 478 -24.04 -11.60 -21.28
CA THR A 478 -25.32 -11.65 -21.99
C THR A 478 -26.22 -10.50 -21.57
N GLU A 479 -27.33 -10.30 -22.28
CA GLU A 479 -28.34 -9.28 -21.90
C GLU A 479 -28.95 -9.55 -20.51
N GLU A 480 -29.08 -10.81 -20.11
CA GLU A 480 -29.54 -11.20 -18.77
C GLU A 480 -28.56 -10.74 -17.68
N ILE A 481 -27.28 -11.08 -17.83
CA ILE A 481 -26.21 -10.65 -16.91
C ILE A 481 -26.09 -9.13 -16.89
N LYS A 482 -26.23 -8.48 -18.03
CA LYS A 482 -26.26 -7.01 -18.13
C LYS A 482 -27.40 -6.42 -17.32
N GLN A 483 -28.60 -6.99 -17.39
CA GLN A 483 -29.75 -6.51 -16.63
C GLN A 483 -29.57 -6.71 -15.12
N GLU A 484 -29.04 -7.88 -14.70
CA GLU A 484 -28.69 -8.12 -13.29
C GLU A 484 -27.67 -7.09 -12.79
N PHE A 485 -26.59 -6.87 -13.55
CA PHE A 485 -25.56 -5.90 -13.25
C PHE A 485 -26.12 -4.48 -13.15
N LEU A 486 -26.94 -4.05 -14.10
CA LEU A 486 -27.53 -2.72 -14.13
C LEU A 486 -28.53 -2.52 -12.99
N THR A 487 -29.24 -3.55 -12.57
CA THR A 487 -30.18 -3.49 -11.43
C THR A 487 -29.42 -3.19 -10.13
N GLU A 488 -28.33 -3.93 -9.86
CA GLU A 488 -27.50 -3.71 -8.68
C GLU A 488 -26.75 -2.38 -8.75
N LEU A 489 -26.29 -1.99 -9.94
CA LEU A 489 -25.66 -0.70 -10.17
C LEU A 489 -26.63 0.47 -9.92
N GLU A 490 -27.86 0.36 -10.37
CA GLU A 490 -28.90 1.37 -10.12
C GLU A 490 -29.18 1.52 -8.63
N ALA A 491 -29.32 0.41 -7.91
CA ALA A 491 -29.52 0.42 -6.46
C ALA A 491 -28.33 1.09 -5.74
N LEU A 492 -27.10 0.80 -6.16
CA LEU A 492 -25.89 1.44 -5.60
C LEU A 492 -25.85 2.95 -5.90
N LEU A 493 -26.17 3.37 -7.12
CA LEU A 493 -26.20 4.79 -7.48
C LEU A 493 -27.31 5.54 -6.71
N GLN A 494 -28.49 4.95 -6.55
CA GLN A 494 -29.56 5.52 -5.73
C GLN A 494 -29.09 5.71 -4.29
N GLU A 495 -28.43 4.71 -3.69
CA GLU A 495 -27.86 4.81 -2.34
C GLU A 495 -26.80 5.91 -2.25
N ILE A 496 -25.89 6.02 -3.23
CA ILE A 496 -24.84 7.06 -3.25
C ILE A 496 -25.47 8.45 -3.24
N TYR A 497 -26.52 8.70 -4.03
CA TYR A 497 -27.13 10.02 -4.20
C TYR A 497 -28.30 10.30 -3.26
N ASP A 498 -28.78 9.34 -2.46
CA ASP A 498 -29.82 9.59 -1.47
C ASP A 498 -29.27 10.42 -0.30
N LYS A 499 -29.74 11.68 -0.21
CA LYS A 499 -29.32 12.63 0.85
C LYS A 499 -29.83 12.25 2.24
N ASN A 500 -30.80 11.34 2.35
CA ASN A 500 -31.29 10.86 3.65
C ASN A 500 -30.35 9.83 4.29
N ILE A 501 -29.44 9.23 3.52
CA ILE A 501 -28.47 8.24 4.00
C ILE A 501 -27.13 8.93 4.20
N PRO A 502 -26.63 9.11 5.41
CA PRO A 502 -25.33 9.73 5.65
C PRO A 502 -24.17 8.81 5.20
N PHE A 503 -23.00 9.40 5.00
CA PHE A 503 -21.77 8.65 4.83
C PHE A 503 -21.35 8.04 6.16
N CYS A 504 -21.49 6.73 6.29
CA CYS A 504 -21.09 5.97 7.46
C CYS A 504 -19.67 5.41 7.32
N PRO A 505 -18.93 5.23 8.43
CA PRO A 505 -17.68 4.46 8.39
C PRO A 505 -17.98 2.99 8.12
N THR A 506 -17.02 2.28 7.52
CA THR A 506 -17.12 0.84 7.36
C THR A 506 -17.05 0.12 8.71
N GLN A 507 -17.70 -1.04 8.81
CA GLN A 507 -17.58 -1.93 9.97
C GLN A 507 -16.34 -2.84 9.88
N ASP A 508 -15.70 -2.92 8.70
CA ASP A 508 -14.50 -3.71 8.49
C ASP A 508 -13.25 -3.00 9.06
N ARG A 509 -12.77 -3.51 10.20
CA ARG A 509 -11.58 -3.00 10.89
C ARG A 509 -10.33 -3.04 10.02
N ARG A 510 -10.16 -4.07 9.17
CA ARG A 510 -8.99 -4.20 8.29
C ARG A 510 -8.93 -3.07 7.27
N THR A 511 -10.08 -2.65 6.77
CA THR A 511 -10.18 -1.48 5.89
C THR A 511 -9.74 -0.21 6.62
N CYS A 512 -10.08 -0.05 7.91
CA CYS A 512 -9.70 1.12 8.71
C CYS A 512 -8.20 1.14 9.03
N GLU A 513 -7.60 0.00 9.38
CA GLU A 513 -6.17 -0.10 9.72
C GLU A 513 -5.24 0.41 8.61
N ASN A 514 -5.65 0.22 7.35
CA ASN A 514 -4.90 0.66 6.18
C ASN A 514 -5.49 1.92 5.52
N CYS A 515 -6.30 2.70 6.26
CA CYS A 515 -6.96 3.87 5.71
C CYS A 515 -6.09 5.12 5.87
N SER A 516 -5.80 5.81 4.77
CA SER A 516 -5.03 7.06 4.77
C SER A 516 -5.68 8.19 5.60
N PHE A 517 -6.99 8.11 5.83
CA PHE A 517 -7.78 9.11 6.55
C PHE A 517 -8.23 8.63 7.93
N LEU A 518 -7.57 7.60 8.50
CA LEU A 518 -7.96 7.03 9.80
C LEU A 518 -8.01 8.09 10.91
N GLU A 519 -7.01 8.94 11.00
CA GLU A 519 -6.93 9.97 12.02
C GLU A 519 -8.04 11.02 11.88
N LEU A 520 -8.34 11.41 10.65
CA LEU A 520 -9.45 12.33 10.35
C LEU A 520 -10.82 11.68 10.64
N CYS A 521 -10.93 10.38 10.44
CA CYS A 521 -12.17 9.64 10.70
C CYS A 521 -12.45 9.42 12.18
N LYS A 522 -11.41 9.38 13.03
CA LYS A 522 -11.50 9.24 14.49
C LYS A 522 -11.75 10.56 15.21
N ALA A 523 -11.42 11.68 14.58
CA ALA A 523 -11.67 13.02 15.10
C ALA A 523 -13.14 13.39 14.96
#